data_6d5b15b0d703e5586204f2b8787c42f6
#
_entry.id   6d5b15b0d703e5586204f2b8787c42f6
#
_cell.length_a   1.000
_cell.length_b   1.000
_cell.length_c   1.000
_cell.angle_alpha   90.00
_cell.angle_beta   90.00
_cell.angle_gamma   90.00
#
_symmetry.space_group_name_H-M   'P 1'
#
loop_
_entity.id
_entity.type
_entity.pdbx_description
1 polymer ?
#
loop_
_entity_poly.entity_id
_entity_poly.type
_entity_poly.pdbx_seq_one_letter_code
_entity_poly.pdbx_strand_id
1 'polypeptide(L)'
;RQVMAGLCFNEDCHCANAADTRRCLQEEAEKIAENIILKLPKLRKTLSTDVQAAFDGDPAAANLGEVIDCYPAIKALTNYRLAHELVLENVPLIPRMIAEMAHSETGIDIHPAATIGTHFTIDHGTGVVIGATCVIGM
;
A
#
# COMPACT_ATOMS: atom_id res chain seq x y z
N ARG A 1 -16.36 -8.21 12.37
CA ARG A 1 -16.88 -7.37 13.47
C ARG A 1 -15.83 -6.42 14.04
N GLN A 2 -14.56 -6.85 14.19
CA GLN A 2 -13.49 -5.99 14.74
C GLN A 2 -13.03 -4.88 13.76
N VAL A 3 -13.01 -5.14 12.47
CA VAL A 3 -12.64 -4.13 11.43
C VAL A 3 -13.67 -3.00 11.39
N MET A 4 -14.95 -3.32 11.53
CA MET A 4 -16.03 -2.32 11.57
C MET A 4 -15.98 -1.42 12.83
N ALA A 5 -15.55 -1.96 13.98
CA ALA A 5 -15.37 -1.17 15.19
C ALA A 5 -14.18 -0.19 15.10
N GLY A 6 -13.15 -0.50 14.30
CA GLY A 6 -12.00 0.38 14.08
C GLY A 6 -12.31 1.61 13.22
N LEU A 7 -13.32 1.55 12.34
CA LEU A 7 -13.74 2.69 11.52
C LEU A 7 -14.56 3.73 12.30
N CYS A 8 -15.17 3.35 13.43
CA CYS A 8 -15.95 4.25 14.30
C CYS A 8 -15.11 5.02 15.35
N PHE A 9 -13.80 5.04 15.23
CA PHE A 9 -12.95 5.85 16.11
C PHE A 9 -12.87 7.34 15.75
N ASN A 10 -13.67 7.80 14.82
CA ASN A 10 -13.81 9.23 14.60
C ASN A 10 -14.69 9.79 15.73
N GLU A 11 -14.11 10.62 16.62
CA GLU A 11 -14.78 11.23 17.78
C GLU A 11 -16.02 12.08 17.38
N ASP A 12 -16.18 12.37 16.09
CA ASP A 12 -17.29 13.11 15.50
C ASP A 12 -18.47 12.25 15.03
N CYS A 13 -18.45 10.94 15.19
CA CYS A 13 -19.56 10.08 14.79
C CYS A 13 -20.70 10.11 15.81
N HIS A 14 -21.64 11.04 15.68
CA HIS A 14 -22.85 11.18 16.49
C HIS A 14 -23.97 10.24 16.01
N CYS A 15 -23.67 8.94 15.85
CA CYS A 15 -24.67 7.97 15.40
C CYS A 15 -25.62 7.62 16.55
N ALA A 16 -26.92 7.92 16.38
CA ALA A 16 -27.94 7.76 17.41
C ALA A 16 -28.23 6.28 17.78
N ASN A 17 -27.89 5.32 16.86
CA ASN A 17 -28.08 3.88 17.10
C ASN A 17 -27.17 3.04 16.17
N ALA A 18 -27.14 1.69 16.41
CA ALA A 18 -26.31 0.77 15.66
C ALA A 18 -26.63 0.67 14.15
N ALA A 19 -27.85 0.97 13.73
CA ALA A 19 -28.27 0.96 12.32
C ALA A 19 -27.71 2.20 11.58
N ASP A 20 -27.77 3.36 12.21
CA ASP A 20 -27.22 4.60 11.67
C ASP A 20 -25.68 4.53 11.60
N THR A 21 -25.04 3.94 12.60
CA THR A 21 -23.61 3.66 12.61
C THR A 21 -23.21 2.80 11.42
N ARG A 22 -23.94 1.72 11.15
CA ARG A 22 -23.65 0.80 10.02
C ARG A 22 -23.78 1.51 8.68
N ARG A 23 -24.84 2.33 8.49
CA ARG A 23 -25.05 3.08 7.26
C ARG A 23 -23.94 4.11 7.03
N CYS A 24 -23.57 4.88 8.05
CA CYS A 24 -22.50 5.85 7.99
C CYS A 24 -21.15 5.18 7.59
N LEU A 25 -20.81 4.06 8.22
CA LEU A 25 -19.60 3.30 7.90
C LEU A 25 -19.62 2.73 6.48
N GLN A 26 -20.78 2.34 5.98
CA GLN A 26 -20.91 1.84 4.62
C GLN A 26 -20.70 2.97 3.61
N GLU A 27 -21.32 4.12 3.80
CA GLU A 27 -21.17 5.31 2.95
C GLU A 27 -19.71 5.79 2.91
N GLU A 28 -19.03 5.78 4.06
CA GLU A 28 -17.60 6.12 4.15
C GLU A 28 -16.72 5.10 3.41
N ALA A 29 -16.99 3.80 3.60
CA ALA A 29 -16.26 2.74 2.92
C ALA A 29 -16.43 2.79 1.39
N GLU A 30 -17.65 3.07 0.90
CA GLU A 30 -17.93 3.26 -0.52
C GLU A 30 -17.15 4.44 -1.09
N LYS A 31 -17.14 5.58 -0.40
CA LYS A 31 -16.37 6.77 -0.80
C LYS A 31 -14.86 6.49 -0.86
N ILE A 32 -14.31 5.81 0.14
CA ILE A 32 -12.90 5.41 0.15
C ILE A 32 -12.60 4.48 -1.03
N ALA A 33 -13.47 3.49 -1.28
CA ALA A 33 -13.30 2.57 -2.40
C ALA A 33 -13.29 3.31 -3.75
N GLU A 34 -14.20 4.25 -3.96
CA GLU A 34 -14.22 5.11 -5.15
C GLU A 34 -12.93 5.92 -5.30
N ASN A 35 -12.46 6.55 -4.23
CA ASN A 35 -11.20 7.31 -4.22
C ASN A 35 -10.02 6.43 -4.62
N ILE A 36 -9.92 5.22 -4.07
CA ILE A 36 -8.85 4.28 -4.42
C ILE A 36 -8.93 3.86 -5.89
N ILE A 37 -10.14 3.56 -6.41
CA ILE A 37 -10.33 3.20 -7.82
C ILE A 37 -9.85 4.34 -8.74
N LEU A 38 -10.18 5.58 -8.41
CA LEU A 38 -9.75 6.77 -9.18
C LEU A 38 -8.22 6.97 -9.15
N LYS A 39 -7.54 6.50 -8.12
CA LYS A 39 -6.08 6.56 -7.97
C LYS A 39 -5.33 5.43 -8.72
N LEU A 40 -6.01 4.34 -9.12
CA LEU A 40 -5.35 3.20 -9.78
C LEU A 40 -4.51 3.58 -11.02
N PRO A 41 -4.93 4.49 -11.92
CA PRO A 41 -4.09 4.90 -13.05
C PRO A 41 -2.77 5.55 -12.63
N LYS A 42 -2.79 6.37 -11.56
CA LYS A 42 -1.59 6.98 -10.99
C LYS A 42 -0.68 5.92 -10.34
N LEU A 43 -1.26 5.00 -9.56
CA LEU A 43 -0.53 3.90 -8.94
C LEU A 43 0.17 3.04 -9.99
N ARG A 44 -0.54 2.66 -11.06
CA ARG A 44 0.04 1.93 -12.18
C ARG A 44 1.23 2.66 -12.81
N LYS A 45 1.09 3.97 -13.02
CA LYS A 45 2.19 4.80 -13.57
C LYS A 45 3.39 4.82 -12.63
N THR A 46 3.19 4.95 -11.32
CA THR A 46 4.27 4.91 -10.34
C THR A 46 4.95 3.55 -10.33
N LEU A 47 4.18 2.45 -10.28
CA LEU A 47 4.71 1.10 -10.33
C LEU A 47 5.49 0.81 -11.63
N SER A 48 5.06 1.36 -12.78
CA SER A 48 5.84 1.21 -14.01
C SER A 48 7.21 1.88 -13.93
N THR A 49 7.35 2.96 -13.16
CA THR A 49 8.68 3.56 -12.92
C THR A 49 9.54 2.73 -11.97
N ASP A 50 8.92 2.05 -11.00
CA ASP A 50 9.64 1.14 -10.08
C ASP A 50 10.14 -0.11 -10.82
N VAL A 51 9.32 -0.66 -11.72
CA VAL A 51 9.72 -1.77 -12.61
C VAL A 51 10.88 -1.34 -13.51
N GLN A 52 10.83 -0.11 -14.07
CA GLN A 52 11.92 0.42 -14.88
C GLN A 52 13.20 0.58 -14.06
N ALA A 53 13.10 1.09 -12.81
CA ALA A 53 14.25 1.22 -11.92
C ALA A 53 14.90 -0.13 -11.61
N ALA A 54 14.09 -1.18 -11.40
CA ALA A 54 14.60 -2.52 -11.18
C ALA A 54 15.30 -3.09 -12.43
N PHE A 55 14.71 -2.89 -13.60
CA PHE A 55 15.28 -3.32 -14.87
C PHE A 55 16.60 -2.61 -15.21
N ASP A 56 16.66 -1.29 -14.98
CA ASP A 56 17.86 -0.48 -15.24
C ASP A 56 18.99 -0.80 -14.24
N GLY A 57 18.63 -1.22 -13.02
CA GLY A 57 19.57 -1.50 -11.93
C GLY A 57 20.14 -2.91 -11.95
N ASP A 58 19.53 -3.85 -12.67
CA ASP A 58 19.96 -5.26 -12.71
C ASP A 58 20.41 -5.69 -14.11
N PRO A 59 21.72 -5.82 -14.32
CA PRO A 59 22.25 -6.31 -15.61
C PRO A 59 21.83 -7.72 -15.99
N ALA A 60 21.33 -8.51 -15.04
CA ALA A 60 20.87 -9.88 -15.27
C ALA A 60 19.40 -9.95 -15.72
N ALA A 61 18.64 -8.86 -15.60
CA ALA A 61 17.24 -8.82 -16.00
C ALA A 61 17.08 -8.98 -17.52
N ALA A 62 16.41 -10.05 -17.96
CA ALA A 62 16.23 -10.33 -19.38
C ALA A 62 15.20 -9.41 -20.05
N ASN A 63 14.14 -9.04 -19.34
CA ASN A 63 13.06 -8.17 -19.82
C ASN A 63 12.19 -7.67 -18.67
N LEU A 64 11.34 -6.67 -18.94
CA LEU A 64 10.42 -6.09 -17.95
C LEU A 64 9.37 -7.10 -17.42
N GLY A 65 8.98 -8.10 -18.22
CA GLY A 65 8.04 -9.14 -17.78
C GLY A 65 8.63 -9.99 -16.66
N GLU A 66 9.90 -10.39 -16.79
CA GLU A 66 10.63 -11.10 -15.74
C GLU A 66 10.68 -10.29 -14.43
N VAL A 67 10.98 -8.98 -14.53
CA VAL A 67 11.01 -8.09 -13.37
C VAL A 67 9.64 -8.04 -12.67
N ILE A 68 8.55 -7.93 -13.45
CA ILE A 68 7.19 -7.87 -12.91
C ILE A 68 6.81 -9.17 -12.19
N ASP A 69 7.09 -10.31 -12.82
CA ASP A 69 6.55 -11.59 -12.37
C ASP A 69 7.46 -12.30 -11.36
N CYS A 70 8.77 -12.02 -11.35
CA CYS A 70 9.74 -12.79 -10.58
C CYS A 70 10.39 -12.01 -9.43
N TYR A 71 10.46 -10.66 -9.50
CA TYR A 71 11.22 -9.90 -8.50
C TYR A 71 10.40 -9.65 -7.23
N PRO A 72 10.88 -10.13 -6.06
CA PRO A 72 10.16 -9.96 -4.79
C PRO A 72 9.98 -8.48 -4.43
N ALA A 73 10.93 -7.61 -4.80
CA ALA A 73 10.84 -6.18 -4.56
C ALA A 73 9.62 -5.53 -5.23
N ILE A 74 9.28 -5.94 -6.47
CA ILE A 74 8.11 -5.41 -7.18
C ILE A 74 6.82 -5.83 -6.48
N LYS A 75 6.76 -7.07 -5.98
CA LYS A 75 5.62 -7.53 -5.17
C LYS A 75 5.48 -6.72 -3.87
N ALA A 76 6.59 -6.51 -3.16
CA ALA A 76 6.61 -5.71 -1.93
C ALA A 76 6.18 -4.26 -2.20
N LEU A 77 6.71 -3.63 -3.26
CA LEU A 77 6.36 -2.26 -3.65
C LEU A 77 4.91 -2.13 -4.11
N THR A 78 4.38 -3.11 -4.83
CA THR A 78 2.97 -3.10 -5.25
C THR A 78 2.04 -3.07 -4.05
N ASN A 79 2.28 -3.94 -3.07
CA ASN A 79 1.50 -3.97 -1.84
C ASN A 79 1.69 -2.70 -1.01
N TYR A 80 2.93 -2.22 -0.86
CA TYR A 80 3.23 -0.99 -0.13
C TYR A 80 2.49 0.21 -0.73
N ARG A 81 2.56 0.42 -2.05
CA ARG A 81 1.94 1.58 -2.69
C ARG A 81 0.43 1.60 -2.54
N LEU A 82 -0.23 0.43 -2.63
CA LEU A 82 -1.66 0.32 -2.35
C LEU A 82 -1.97 0.58 -0.87
N ALA A 83 -1.20 -0.03 0.04
CA ALA A 83 -1.36 0.15 1.48
C ALA A 83 -1.12 1.61 1.90
N HIS A 84 -0.16 2.29 1.28
CA HIS A 84 0.11 3.72 1.51
C HIS A 84 -1.08 4.61 1.14
N GLU A 85 -1.70 4.39 -0.01
CA GLU A 85 -2.91 5.16 -0.40
C GLU A 85 -4.06 4.94 0.58
N LEU A 86 -4.22 3.73 1.12
CA LEU A 86 -5.20 3.44 2.17
C LEU A 86 -4.87 4.14 3.50
N VAL A 87 -3.58 4.29 3.85
CA VAL A 87 -3.16 5.10 5.01
C VAL A 87 -3.55 6.56 4.82
N LEU A 88 -3.35 7.11 3.62
CA LEU A 88 -3.73 8.50 3.30
C LEU A 88 -5.24 8.74 3.38
N GLU A 89 -6.05 7.70 3.17
CA GLU A 89 -7.52 7.71 3.37
C GLU A 89 -7.92 7.39 4.83
N ASN A 90 -6.95 7.32 5.75
CA ASN A 90 -7.17 6.97 7.17
C ASN A 90 -7.82 5.60 7.41
N VAL A 91 -7.66 4.65 6.50
CA VAL A 91 -8.19 3.29 6.67
C VAL A 91 -7.42 2.57 7.78
N PRO A 92 -8.08 2.14 8.86
CA PRO A 92 -7.41 1.45 9.94
C PRO A 92 -7.10 -0.02 9.56
N LEU A 93 -6.07 -0.59 10.14
CA LEU A 93 -5.73 -2.01 10.13
C LEU A 93 -5.40 -2.61 8.75
N ILE A 94 -6.26 -2.44 7.74
CA ILE A 94 -6.09 -3.04 6.39
C ILE A 94 -4.74 -2.72 5.77
N PRO A 95 -4.22 -1.46 5.78
CA PRO A 95 -2.88 -1.17 5.26
C PRO A 95 -1.80 -2.00 5.93
N ARG A 96 -1.88 -2.19 7.24
CA ARG A 96 -0.93 -3.02 7.99
C ARG A 96 -1.02 -4.50 7.61
N MET A 97 -2.24 -5.02 7.44
CA MET A 97 -2.44 -6.40 6.99
C MET A 97 -1.82 -6.66 5.61
N ILE A 98 -2.00 -5.72 4.66
CA ILE A 98 -1.41 -5.80 3.32
C ILE A 98 0.13 -5.80 3.42
N ALA A 99 0.71 -4.92 4.25
CA ALA A 99 2.15 -4.86 4.45
C ALA A 99 2.72 -6.16 5.04
N GLU A 100 2.07 -6.74 6.05
CA GLU A 100 2.50 -8.00 6.67
C GLU A 100 2.37 -9.20 5.72
N MET A 101 1.37 -9.22 4.86
CA MET A 101 1.28 -10.23 3.81
C MET A 101 2.46 -10.15 2.85
N ALA A 102 2.80 -8.94 2.39
CA ALA A 102 3.96 -8.72 1.52
C ALA A 102 5.27 -9.11 2.21
N HIS A 103 5.45 -8.70 3.47
CA HIS A 103 6.61 -9.05 4.29
C HIS A 103 6.78 -10.57 4.42
N SER A 104 5.69 -11.29 4.74
CA SER A 104 5.74 -12.75 4.91
C SER A 104 6.11 -13.50 3.62
N GLU A 105 5.78 -12.95 2.45
CA GLU A 105 6.02 -13.57 1.16
C GLU A 105 7.38 -13.19 0.55
N THR A 106 7.88 -11.99 0.84
CA THR A 106 9.08 -11.43 0.18
C THR A 106 10.28 -11.28 1.11
N GLY A 107 10.09 -11.31 2.41
CA GLY A 107 11.10 -10.96 3.40
C GLY A 107 11.45 -9.45 3.45
N ILE A 108 10.66 -8.60 2.78
CA ILE A 108 10.84 -7.15 2.72
C ILE A 108 9.72 -6.49 3.54
N ASP A 109 10.08 -5.81 4.63
CA ASP A 109 9.15 -5.11 5.51
C ASP A 109 9.11 -3.62 5.19
N ILE A 110 8.04 -3.15 4.57
CA ILE A 110 7.82 -1.72 4.29
C ILE A 110 6.58 -1.26 5.04
N HIS A 111 6.77 -0.36 6.00
CA HIS A 111 5.64 0.21 6.73
C HIS A 111 4.78 1.08 5.81
N PRO A 112 3.43 0.94 5.81
CA PRO A 112 2.55 1.66 4.88
C PRO A 112 2.60 3.19 5.03
N ALA A 113 2.99 3.71 6.20
CA ALA A 113 3.14 5.15 6.43
C ALA A 113 4.48 5.73 5.95
N ALA A 114 5.44 4.91 5.52
CA ALA A 114 6.67 5.40 4.89
C ALA A 114 6.34 6.22 3.64
N THR A 115 7.17 7.21 3.32
CA THR A 115 7.04 8.00 2.09
C THR A 115 8.15 7.62 1.13
N ILE A 116 7.80 7.02 0.00
CA ILE A 116 8.76 6.58 -1.03
C ILE A 116 8.39 7.23 -2.36
N GLY A 117 9.33 7.94 -2.95
CA GLY A 117 9.21 8.57 -4.28
C GLY A 117 9.02 7.56 -5.41
N THR A 118 9.02 8.04 -6.64
CA THR A 118 8.91 7.21 -7.85
C THR A 118 10.27 6.65 -8.27
N HIS A 119 10.27 5.67 -9.17
CA HIS A 119 11.51 5.08 -9.73
C HIS A 119 12.40 4.49 -8.62
N PHE A 120 11.79 3.75 -7.72
CA PHE A 120 12.44 3.13 -6.57
C PHE A 120 12.48 1.62 -6.73
N THR A 121 13.60 1.01 -6.39
CA THR A 121 13.75 -0.45 -6.34
C THR A 121 14.57 -0.88 -5.14
N ILE A 122 14.47 -2.17 -4.82
CA ILE A 122 15.25 -2.88 -3.82
C ILE A 122 15.84 -4.09 -4.52
N ASP A 123 17.16 -4.23 -4.51
CA ASP A 123 17.81 -5.42 -5.06
C ASP A 123 17.78 -6.56 -4.05
N HIS A 124 17.28 -7.74 -4.44
CA HIS A 124 16.97 -8.92 -3.62
C HIS A 124 16.08 -8.61 -2.41
N GLY A 125 16.54 -7.86 -1.46
CA GLY A 125 15.78 -7.21 -0.39
C GLY A 125 15.48 -8.05 0.85
N THR A 126 15.90 -9.31 0.94
CA THR A 126 15.65 -10.15 2.11
C THR A 126 16.16 -9.48 3.40
N GLY A 127 15.27 -9.24 4.36
CA GLY A 127 15.60 -8.60 5.63
C GLY A 127 15.68 -7.06 5.57
N VAL A 128 15.30 -6.43 4.45
CA VAL A 128 15.14 -4.97 4.39
C VAL A 128 13.95 -4.53 5.22
N VAL A 129 14.15 -3.50 6.06
CA VAL A 129 13.11 -2.87 6.88
C VAL A 129 13.05 -1.38 6.60
N ILE A 130 11.89 -0.88 6.18
CA ILE A 130 11.60 0.54 5.95
C ILE A 130 10.51 0.97 6.93
N GLY A 131 10.88 1.74 7.96
CA GLY A 131 9.98 2.14 9.05
C GLY A 131 9.03 3.27 8.68
N ALA A 132 8.02 3.49 9.54
CA ALA A 132 6.91 4.43 9.33
C ALA A 132 7.32 5.88 9.02
N THR A 133 8.44 6.33 9.58
CA THR A 133 8.93 7.72 9.45
C THR A 133 9.98 7.91 8.35
N CYS A 134 10.27 6.85 7.60
CA CYS A 134 11.23 6.91 6.51
C CYS A 134 10.70 7.77 5.36
N VAL A 135 11.58 8.61 4.80
CA VAL A 135 11.34 9.41 3.58
C VAL A 135 12.47 9.10 2.61
N ILE A 136 12.16 8.59 1.43
CA ILE A 136 13.11 8.11 0.43
C ILE A 136 12.79 8.71 -0.94
N GLY A 137 13.78 9.25 -1.63
CA GLY A 137 13.66 9.64 -3.03
C GLY A 137 12.70 10.80 -3.29
N MET A 138 12.77 11.84 -2.50
CA MET A 138 12.03 13.09 -2.71
C MET A 138 12.83 14.07 -3.55
#